data_7f2e0d4ec0dca23007a690dc8f57702b
#
_entry.id   7f2e0d4ec0dca23007a690dc8f57702b
#
_cell.length_a   1.000
_cell.length_b   1.000
_cell.length_c   1.000
_cell.angle_alpha   90.00
_cell.angle_beta   90.00
_cell.angle_gamma   90.00
#
_symmetry.space_group_name_H-M   'P 1'
#
loop_
_entity.id
_entity.type
_entity.pdbx_description
1 polymer ?
#
loop_
_entity_poly.entity_id
_entity_poly.type
_entity_poly.pdbx_seq_one_letter_code
_entity_poly.pdbx_strand_id
1 'polypeptide(L)'
;MSQLEYMDVSRARFRTTAGGLVSLQFDDTFYPKVDVYLSFPFSYPEQFISIRDEEGEEIGLIYDLSELDSVSREAVQQELKWRYFTPKIERITSYKEEFGHTYWGVITERGRENFVTRGRDQAIRIVSETRILIIDVSG
;
A
#
# COMPACT_ATOMS: atom_id res chain seq x y z
N MET A 1 19.49 3.47 26.63
CA MET A 1 18.15 3.64 26.08
C MET A 1 18.23 4.42 24.77
N SER A 2 17.80 3.81 23.70
CA SER A 2 17.83 4.48 22.40
C SER A 2 16.68 5.48 22.33
N GLN A 3 16.98 6.67 21.83
CA GLN A 3 15.95 7.64 21.49
C GLN A 3 15.36 7.28 20.15
N LEU A 4 14.05 7.43 20.00
CA LEU A 4 13.40 7.31 18.71
C LEU A 4 13.80 8.52 17.86
N GLU A 5 14.44 8.27 16.75
CA GLU A 5 14.80 9.31 15.81
C GLU A 5 13.81 9.32 14.65
N TYR A 6 13.17 10.48 14.46
CA TYR A 6 12.25 10.66 13.36
C TYR A 6 12.99 11.16 12.12
N MET A 7 12.55 10.65 10.96
CA MET A 7 13.06 11.10 9.68
C MET A 7 12.72 12.58 9.48
N ASP A 8 13.68 13.34 8.96
CA ASP A 8 13.41 14.71 8.53
C ASP A 8 12.63 14.66 7.21
N VAL A 9 11.32 14.83 7.30
CA VAL A 9 10.43 14.70 6.15
C VAL A 9 10.64 15.79 5.10
N SER A 10 11.27 16.91 5.45
CA SER A 10 11.60 17.94 4.48
C SER A 10 12.63 17.48 3.46
N ARG A 11 13.39 16.43 3.79
CA ARG A 11 14.42 15.82 2.93
C ARG A 11 13.90 14.61 2.18
N ALA A 12 12.66 14.22 2.41
CA ALA A 12 12.08 13.00 1.86
C ALA A 12 11.04 13.31 0.79
N ARG A 13 11.09 12.56 -0.32
CA ARG A 13 10.10 12.65 -1.39
C ARG A 13 9.60 11.25 -1.71
N PHE A 14 8.36 11.00 -1.41
CA PHE A 14 7.71 9.73 -1.72
C PHE A 14 6.90 9.88 -3.00
N ARG A 15 6.93 8.86 -3.84
CA ARG A 15 6.18 8.85 -5.11
C ARG A 15 5.61 7.47 -5.35
N THR A 16 4.42 7.44 -5.92
CA THR A 16 3.84 6.18 -6.41
C THR A 16 4.40 5.94 -7.81
N THR A 17 4.98 4.77 -8.00
CA THR A 17 5.55 4.37 -9.31
C THR A 17 4.44 3.88 -10.24
N ALA A 18 4.78 3.69 -11.52
CA ALA A 18 3.84 3.17 -12.51
C ALA A 18 3.30 1.79 -12.13
N GLY A 19 4.08 0.99 -11.40
CA GLY A 19 3.64 -0.31 -10.91
C GLY A 19 2.84 -0.29 -9.63
N GLY A 20 2.58 0.90 -9.06
CA GLY A 20 1.84 1.02 -7.81
C GLY A 20 2.70 0.84 -6.57
N LEU A 21 4.01 0.79 -6.71
CA LEU A 21 4.94 0.75 -5.60
C LEU A 21 5.22 2.17 -5.10
N VAL A 22 5.78 2.27 -3.90
CA VAL A 22 6.22 3.56 -3.35
C VAL A 22 7.74 3.64 -3.47
N SER A 23 8.22 4.72 -4.08
CA SER A 23 9.64 5.05 -4.12
C SER A 23 9.94 6.17 -3.13
N LEU A 24 11.19 6.27 -2.72
CA LEU A 24 11.65 7.33 -1.81
C LEU A 24 12.96 7.92 -2.32
N GLN A 25 12.98 9.24 -2.45
CA GLN A 25 14.21 10.00 -2.59
C GLN A 25 14.47 10.66 -1.24
N PHE A 26 15.54 10.24 -0.56
CA PHE A 26 15.93 10.81 0.71
C PHE A 26 17.32 11.39 0.55
N ASP A 27 17.42 12.71 0.48
CA ASP A 27 18.65 13.43 0.10
C ASP A 27 19.21 12.89 -1.22
N ASP A 28 20.43 12.36 -1.19
CA ASP A 28 21.13 11.85 -2.36
C ASP A 28 20.85 10.37 -2.63
N THR A 29 20.10 9.71 -1.77
CA THR A 29 19.82 8.27 -1.89
C THR A 29 18.43 8.05 -2.46
N PHE A 30 18.36 7.25 -3.52
CA PHE A 30 17.09 6.86 -4.12
C PHE A 30 16.78 5.40 -3.83
N TYR A 31 15.57 5.17 -3.29
CA TYR A 31 15.04 3.83 -3.03
C TYR A 31 13.91 3.58 -4.03
N PRO A 32 14.11 2.67 -5.01
CA PRO A 32 13.05 2.40 -6.01
C PRO A 32 11.79 1.84 -5.40
N LYS A 33 11.92 1.15 -4.27
CA LYS A 33 10.80 0.57 -3.55
C LYS A 33 11.07 0.65 -2.06
N VAL A 34 10.09 1.15 -1.32
CA VAL A 34 10.11 1.11 0.15
C VAL A 34 8.81 0.49 0.64
N ASP A 35 8.85 -0.11 1.82
CA ASP A 35 7.67 -0.61 2.51
C ASP A 35 7.35 0.34 3.65
N VAL A 36 6.06 0.56 3.87
CA VAL A 36 5.57 1.44 4.94
C VAL A 36 4.75 0.60 5.93
N TYR A 37 5.05 0.77 7.20
CA TYR A 37 4.39 0.02 8.27
C TYR A 37 3.91 0.97 9.36
N LEU A 38 2.70 0.73 9.84
CA LEU A 38 2.18 1.44 11.00
C LEU A 38 2.63 0.74 12.28
N SER A 39 3.24 1.48 13.21
CA SER A 39 3.62 0.93 14.50
C SER A 39 2.39 0.64 15.37
N PHE A 40 1.35 1.46 15.22
CA PHE A 40 0.11 1.34 16.00
C PHE A 40 -1.10 1.49 15.08
N PRO A 41 -1.48 0.43 14.33
CA PRO A 41 -2.49 0.56 13.27
C PRO A 41 -3.87 1.03 13.75
N PHE A 42 -4.26 0.68 14.97
CA PHE A 42 -5.59 1.04 15.48
C PHE A 42 -5.59 2.35 16.25
N SER A 43 -4.52 2.59 17.02
CA SER A 43 -4.46 3.78 17.89
C SER A 43 -3.98 5.01 17.15
N TYR A 44 -3.02 4.85 16.23
CA TYR A 44 -2.39 5.96 15.52
C TYR A 44 -2.20 5.61 14.05
N PRO A 45 -3.29 5.63 13.25
CA PRO A 45 -3.21 5.21 11.85
C PRO A 45 -2.47 6.19 10.93
N GLU A 46 -2.18 7.39 11.41
CA GLU A 46 -1.47 8.41 10.62
C GLU A 46 -0.16 8.85 11.25
N GLN A 47 0.28 8.16 12.31
CA GLN A 47 1.48 8.50 13.04
C GLN A 47 2.39 7.29 13.24
N PHE A 48 3.64 7.53 13.58
CA PHE A 48 4.62 6.48 13.88
C PHE A 48 4.76 5.48 12.75
N ILE A 49 5.07 6.00 11.56
CA ILE A 49 5.14 5.21 10.33
C ILE A 49 6.60 4.82 10.08
N SER A 50 6.86 3.50 10.03
CA SER A 50 8.19 2.96 9.77
C SER A 50 8.39 2.80 8.27
N ILE A 51 9.47 3.35 7.74
CA ILE A 51 9.84 3.24 6.33
C ILE A 51 11.01 2.28 6.25
N ARG A 52 10.87 1.21 5.47
CA ARG A 52 11.87 0.15 5.34
C ARG A 52 12.28 -0.07 3.90
N ASP A 53 13.54 -0.43 3.71
CA ASP A 53 14.06 -0.74 2.37
C ASP A 53 13.68 -2.18 1.95
N GLU A 54 14.19 -2.61 0.79
CA GLU A 54 13.88 -3.93 0.24
C GLU A 54 14.43 -5.08 1.08
N GLU A 55 15.45 -4.84 1.89
CA GLU A 55 16.00 -5.83 2.81
C GLU A 55 15.27 -5.86 4.15
N GLY A 56 14.28 -4.99 4.34
CA GLY A 56 13.54 -4.89 5.59
C GLY A 56 14.20 -4.03 6.65
N GLU A 57 15.27 -3.32 6.30
CA GLU A 57 15.96 -2.42 7.21
C GLU A 57 15.23 -1.09 7.29
N GLU A 58 15.06 -0.57 8.50
CA GLU A 58 14.39 0.70 8.70
C GLU A 58 15.25 1.86 8.23
N ILE A 59 14.73 2.63 7.25
CA ILE A 59 15.37 3.84 6.76
C ILE A 59 15.11 4.99 7.73
N GLY A 60 13.88 5.05 8.26
CA GLY A 60 13.49 6.07 9.20
C GLY A 60 12.08 5.89 9.70
N LEU A 61 11.68 6.75 10.62
CA LEU A 61 10.36 6.74 11.24
C LEU A 61 9.72 8.11 11.01
N ILE A 62 8.52 8.13 10.44
CA ILE A 62 7.75 9.37 10.25
C ILE A 62 6.86 9.57 11.47
N TYR A 63 6.96 10.74 12.09
CA TYR A 63 6.17 11.06 13.27
C TYR A 63 4.69 11.23 12.92
N ASP A 64 4.40 12.03 11.89
CA ASP A 64 3.04 12.35 11.51
C ASP A 64 2.95 12.50 9.98
N LEU A 65 1.99 11.84 9.38
CA LEU A 65 1.76 11.86 7.94
C LEU A 65 1.49 13.27 7.42
N SER A 66 0.88 14.13 8.24
CA SER A 66 0.56 15.51 7.87
C SER A 66 1.79 16.38 7.65
N GLU A 67 2.96 15.95 8.12
CA GLU A 67 4.21 16.69 7.93
C GLU A 67 4.77 16.53 6.51
N LEU A 68 4.30 15.54 5.76
CA LEU A 68 4.74 15.30 4.38
C LEU A 68 4.11 16.30 3.40
N ASP A 69 4.81 16.56 2.29
CA ASP A 69 4.19 17.30 1.18
C ASP A 69 3.00 16.51 0.63
N SER A 70 2.13 17.17 -0.14
CA SER A 70 0.87 16.57 -0.58
C SER A 70 1.08 15.32 -1.45
N VAL A 71 2.07 15.33 -2.34
CA VAL A 71 2.34 14.20 -3.22
C VAL A 71 2.91 13.02 -2.44
N SER A 72 3.87 13.29 -1.54
CA SER A 72 4.44 12.26 -0.67
C SER A 72 3.38 11.65 0.25
N ARG A 73 2.54 12.49 0.82
CA ARG A 73 1.46 12.05 1.70
C ARG A 73 0.49 11.12 0.97
N GLU A 74 0.09 11.49 -0.26
CA GLU A 74 -0.80 10.64 -1.05
C GLU A 74 -0.18 9.28 -1.35
N ALA A 75 1.09 9.24 -1.70
CA ALA A 75 1.79 7.98 -1.99
C ALA A 75 1.80 7.07 -0.76
N VAL A 76 2.16 7.61 0.40
CA VAL A 76 2.22 6.85 1.65
C VAL A 76 0.81 6.42 2.10
N GLN A 77 -0.17 7.33 2.03
CA GLN A 77 -1.56 7.01 2.38
C GLN A 77 -2.12 5.89 1.55
N GLN A 78 -1.86 5.89 0.24
CA GLN A 78 -2.35 4.86 -0.66
C GLN A 78 -1.75 3.50 -0.30
N GLU A 79 -0.46 3.43 -0.01
CA GLU A 79 0.20 2.19 0.40
C GLU A 79 -0.34 1.69 1.73
N LEU A 80 -0.56 2.58 2.70
CA LEU A 80 -1.14 2.21 3.99
C LEU A 80 -2.57 1.69 3.83
N LYS A 81 -3.35 2.31 2.93
CA LYS A 81 -4.71 1.85 2.65
C LYS A 81 -4.70 0.41 2.12
N TRP A 82 -3.82 0.13 1.16
CA TRP A 82 -3.73 -1.21 0.61
C TRP A 82 -3.23 -2.23 1.63
N ARG A 83 -2.29 -1.86 2.49
CA ARG A 83 -1.70 -2.77 3.46
C ARG A 83 -2.63 -3.06 4.65
N TYR A 84 -3.33 -2.04 5.17
CA TYR A 84 -4.08 -2.16 6.42
C TYR A 84 -5.59 -2.09 6.27
N PHE A 85 -6.08 -1.38 5.27
CA PHE A 85 -7.50 -1.08 5.15
C PHE A 85 -8.16 -1.69 3.92
N THR A 86 -7.42 -2.48 3.16
CA THR A 86 -7.96 -3.23 2.02
C THR A 86 -7.96 -4.71 2.39
N PRO A 87 -9.09 -5.41 2.19
CA PRO A 87 -9.13 -6.85 2.47
C PRO A 87 -8.13 -7.63 1.62
N LYS A 88 -7.49 -8.61 2.24
CA LYS A 88 -6.56 -9.50 1.54
C LYS A 88 -7.29 -10.77 1.17
N ILE A 89 -7.24 -11.12 -0.11
CA ILE A 89 -7.85 -12.35 -0.61
C ILE A 89 -6.96 -13.53 -0.22
N GLU A 90 -7.53 -14.48 0.52
CA GLU A 90 -6.85 -15.72 0.89
C GLU A 90 -7.13 -16.81 -0.14
N ARG A 91 -8.33 -16.82 -0.72
CA ARG A 91 -8.72 -17.84 -1.68
C ARG A 91 -9.84 -17.33 -2.59
N ILE A 92 -9.78 -17.70 -3.87
CA ILE A 92 -10.85 -17.44 -4.83
C ILE A 92 -11.74 -18.67 -4.85
N THR A 93 -13.03 -18.52 -4.55
CA THR A 93 -13.98 -19.63 -4.48
C THR A 93 -14.84 -19.73 -5.73
N SER A 94 -15.04 -18.62 -6.45
CA SER A 94 -15.80 -18.65 -7.69
C SER A 94 -15.34 -17.52 -8.62
N TYR A 95 -15.57 -17.74 -9.91
CA TYR A 95 -15.14 -16.81 -10.95
C TYR A 95 -16.07 -17.01 -12.14
N LYS A 96 -16.69 -15.92 -12.61
CA LYS A 96 -17.59 -15.97 -13.75
C LYS A 96 -17.48 -14.70 -14.57
N GLU A 97 -17.25 -14.84 -15.88
CA GLU A 97 -17.26 -13.71 -16.81
C GLU A 97 -18.61 -13.64 -17.51
N GLU A 98 -19.20 -12.43 -17.54
CA GLU A 98 -20.47 -12.21 -18.19
C GLU A 98 -20.62 -10.74 -18.56
N PHE A 99 -20.94 -10.47 -19.83
CA PHE A 99 -21.21 -9.13 -20.34
C PHE A 99 -20.08 -8.11 -20.05
N GLY A 100 -18.83 -8.53 -20.19
CA GLY A 100 -17.69 -7.66 -19.97
C GLY A 100 -17.34 -7.42 -18.53
N HIS A 101 -17.99 -8.11 -17.60
CA HIS A 101 -17.71 -8.03 -16.18
C HIS A 101 -17.32 -9.39 -15.65
N THR A 102 -16.51 -9.39 -14.60
CA THR A 102 -16.10 -10.62 -13.92
C THR A 102 -16.68 -10.60 -12.52
N TYR A 103 -17.36 -11.67 -12.16
CA TYR A 103 -17.97 -11.85 -10.84
C TYR A 103 -17.08 -12.77 -10.03
N TRP A 104 -16.61 -12.27 -8.89
CA TRP A 104 -15.65 -12.96 -8.02
C TRP A 104 -16.31 -13.35 -6.72
N GLY A 105 -16.10 -14.59 -6.26
CA GLY A 105 -16.34 -14.99 -4.89
C GLY A 105 -15.02 -15.30 -4.26
N VAL A 106 -14.74 -14.74 -3.10
CA VAL A 106 -13.44 -14.88 -2.44
C VAL A 106 -13.63 -15.08 -0.94
N ILE A 107 -12.59 -15.61 -0.32
CA ILE A 107 -12.47 -15.65 1.13
C ILE A 107 -11.31 -14.72 1.49
N THR A 108 -11.59 -13.77 2.39
CA THR A 108 -10.61 -12.80 2.90
C THR A 108 -10.42 -13.05 4.39
N GLU A 109 -9.49 -12.32 5.02
CA GLU A 109 -9.34 -12.35 6.47
C GLU A 109 -10.59 -11.85 7.21
N ARG A 110 -11.50 -11.17 6.49
CA ARG A 110 -12.78 -10.69 7.03
C ARG A 110 -13.96 -11.59 6.73
N GLY A 111 -13.73 -12.75 6.09
CA GLY A 111 -14.78 -13.70 5.71
C GLY A 111 -15.05 -13.73 4.22
N ARG A 112 -16.21 -14.25 3.85
CA ARG A 112 -16.61 -14.34 2.44
C ARG A 112 -17.04 -12.99 1.90
N GLU A 113 -16.58 -12.69 0.70
CA GLU A 113 -16.99 -11.48 0.00
C GLU A 113 -17.18 -11.78 -1.48
N ASN A 114 -18.12 -11.06 -2.09
CA ASN A 114 -18.35 -11.10 -3.53
C ASN A 114 -18.16 -9.69 -4.09
N PHE A 115 -17.51 -9.61 -5.22
CA PHE A 115 -17.35 -8.33 -5.89
C PHE A 115 -17.30 -8.52 -7.40
N VAL A 116 -17.43 -7.41 -8.13
CA VAL A 116 -17.46 -7.39 -9.57
C VAL A 116 -16.34 -6.51 -10.09
N THR A 117 -15.64 -6.98 -11.12
CA THR A 117 -14.61 -6.17 -11.77
C THR A 117 -15.04 -5.90 -13.22
N ARG A 118 -14.50 -4.82 -13.79
CA ARG A 118 -14.74 -4.47 -15.19
C ARG A 118 -13.68 -5.13 -16.05
N GLY A 119 -14.01 -6.28 -16.65
CA GLY A 119 -13.06 -7.07 -17.39
C GLY A 119 -12.02 -7.69 -16.46
N ARG A 120 -11.04 -8.40 -17.06
CA ARG A 120 -9.99 -9.06 -16.29
C ARG A 120 -8.69 -8.25 -16.33
N ASP A 121 -8.29 -7.83 -17.53
CA ASP A 121 -7.00 -7.19 -17.71
C ASP A 121 -6.90 -5.79 -17.10
N GLN A 122 -8.03 -5.07 -17.06
CA GLN A 122 -8.08 -3.73 -16.50
C GLN A 122 -8.23 -3.73 -14.99
N ALA A 123 -8.73 -4.84 -14.43
CA ALA A 123 -9.04 -4.94 -13.00
C ALA A 123 -7.88 -5.53 -12.19
N ILE A 124 -6.98 -6.23 -12.84
CA ILE A 124 -5.87 -6.91 -12.17
C ILE A 124 -4.59 -6.11 -12.41
N ARG A 125 -3.93 -5.75 -11.31
CA ARG A 125 -2.67 -5.02 -11.38
C ARG A 125 -1.60 -5.77 -10.60
N ILE A 126 -0.52 -6.13 -11.28
CA ILE A 126 0.62 -6.78 -10.65
C ILE A 126 1.51 -5.67 -10.08
N VAL A 127 1.61 -5.60 -8.76
CA VAL A 127 2.37 -4.56 -8.05
C VAL A 127 3.81 -5.01 -7.84
N SER A 128 4.00 -6.30 -7.52
CA SER A 128 5.31 -6.89 -7.32
C SER A 128 5.23 -8.39 -7.54
N GLU A 129 6.34 -9.10 -7.36
CA GLU A 129 6.34 -10.57 -7.46
C GLU A 129 5.40 -11.23 -6.45
N THR A 130 5.11 -10.55 -5.34
CA THR A 130 4.31 -11.10 -4.25
C THR A 130 2.98 -10.38 -4.03
N ARG A 131 2.66 -9.35 -4.82
CA ARG A 131 1.44 -8.57 -4.63
C ARG A 131 0.70 -8.35 -5.94
N ILE A 132 -0.57 -8.74 -5.95
CA ILE A 132 -1.49 -8.50 -7.05
C ILE A 132 -2.70 -7.77 -6.46
N LEU A 133 -3.13 -6.70 -7.11
CA LEU A 133 -4.33 -5.95 -6.72
C LEU A 133 -5.45 -6.25 -7.69
N ILE A 134 -6.65 -6.46 -7.14
CA ILE A 134 -7.87 -6.62 -7.93
C ILE A 134 -8.77 -5.45 -7.56
N ILE A 135 -9.18 -4.68 -8.57
CA ILE A 135 -9.94 -3.44 -8.38
C ILE A 135 -11.38 -3.69 -8.83
N ASP A 136 -12.33 -3.55 -7.91
CA ASP A 136 -13.73 -3.72 -8.24
C ASP A 136 -14.31 -2.48 -8.91
N VAL A 137 -15.58 -2.54 -9.34
CA VAL A 137 -16.21 -1.45 -10.10
C VAL A 137 -16.47 -0.21 -9.26
N SER A 138 -16.40 -0.32 -7.96
CA SER A 138 -16.57 0.82 -7.06
C SER A 138 -15.25 1.47 -6.65
N GLY A 139 -14.15 0.88 -7.05
CA GLY A 139 -12.81 1.47 -6.82
C GLY A 139 -11.98 0.88 -5.72
#